data_2fa64b98db4bcba7d93f833473b2791b
#
_entry.id   2fa64b98db4bcba7d93f833473b2791b
#
_cell.length_a   1.000
_cell.length_b   1.000
_cell.length_c   1.000
_cell.angle_alpha   90.00
_cell.angle_beta   90.00
_cell.angle_gamma   90.00
#
_symmetry.space_group_name_H-M   'P 1'
#
loop_
_entity.id
_entity.type
_entity.pdbx_description
1 polymer ?
#
loop_
_entity_poly.entity_id
_entity_poly.type
_entity_poly.pdbx_seq_one_letter_code
_entity_poly.pdbx_strand_id
1 'polypeptide(L)'
;MSENDTSHTSVLLPGARVTLFTRDAETRAAFSAIAQDWRFARVTLDVIEGDVTTAIETYTSYASPDLVIIQTEEIADGFTDKIEALGGACSESTAAIIIGPVNDVNLYRRLVGMGVSDYLVKPIKSDILANDIAATLLKRIGATGSRLIALMGGKGGVGVSVAAQTISWATADILGQKTFLLDAAGGWSTLSVGMAFEPATTLADAAKAAVDHNEDALTRMIHQASDKLFVLSSGGDVMLEDNVSPQHYEVLLDYLMGIYPVVIVDLSQSVAALRRVVLTKANRILLMTVPTLPSVRATRTLLQEIKDLRGGSNEAAEVVINMQGYSSKNEVSKSQIEQGLERRVSIVLPYDADLFAASESHARKLHQDKEGSQIVERLMKAVRSVLADTGSEIPKDEDEKKSGGIGNLLTKLKAKG
;
A
#
# COMPACT_ATOMS: atom_id res chain seq x y z
N MET A 1 38.35 0.83 -0.90
CA MET A 1 37.23 1.52 -1.56
C MET A 1 36.12 0.48 -1.62
N SER A 2 35.24 0.48 -0.62
CA SER A 2 34.06 -0.37 -0.59
C SER A 2 32.92 0.45 -1.17
N GLU A 3 32.34 -0.05 -2.27
CA GLU A 3 31.10 0.46 -2.83
C GLU A 3 30.03 0.42 -1.74
N ASN A 4 29.54 1.58 -1.36
CA ASN A 4 28.36 1.71 -0.53
C ASN A 4 27.19 1.13 -1.33
N ASP A 5 26.77 -0.04 -0.94
CA ASP A 5 25.51 -0.66 -1.34
C ASP A 5 24.36 0.21 -0.79
N THR A 6 24.03 1.27 -1.55
CA THR A 6 22.80 2.02 -1.32
C THR A 6 21.65 1.13 -1.74
N SER A 7 21.15 0.35 -0.79
CA SER A 7 19.92 -0.42 -0.98
C SER A 7 18.80 0.55 -1.34
N HIS A 8 18.52 0.67 -2.63
CA HIS A 8 17.38 1.44 -3.13
C HIS A 8 16.11 0.83 -2.52
N THR A 9 15.44 1.58 -1.68
CA THR A 9 14.19 1.14 -1.08
C THR A 9 13.12 1.11 -2.18
N SER A 10 12.78 -0.08 -2.66
CA SER A 10 11.79 -0.30 -3.73
C SER A 10 10.37 -0.42 -3.19
N VAL A 11 10.04 0.23 -2.08
CA VAL A 11 8.77 0.12 -1.38
C VAL A 11 8.00 1.43 -1.45
N LEU A 12 6.70 1.36 -1.74
CA LEU A 12 5.79 2.49 -1.62
C LEU A 12 5.73 2.95 -0.16
N LEU A 13 5.98 4.24 0.07
CA LEU A 13 6.03 4.79 1.42
C LEU A 13 4.63 4.86 2.05
N PRO A 14 4.52 4.78 3.38
CA PRO A 14 3.28 5.04 4.08
C PRO A 14 2.81 6.48 3.85
N GLY A 15 1.52 6.77 4.07
CA GLY A 15 1.02 8.14 4.09
C GLY A 15 1.77 8.93 5.16
N ALA A 16 2.37 10.06 4.76
CA ALA A 16 3.17 10.89 5.62
C ALA A 16 3.17 12.34 5.13
N ARG A 17 3.43 13.28 6.03
CA ARG A 17 3.68 14.68 5.69
C ARG A 17 5.14 15.02 5.95
N VAL A 18 5.82 15.53 4.94
CA VAL A 18 7.22 15.96 4.99
C VAL A 18 7.31 17.43 4.67
N THR A 19 7.90 18.22 5.55
CA THR A 19 8.05 19.66 5.35
C THR A 19 9.53 20.06 5.30
N LEU A 20 9.94 20.70 4.22
CA LEU A 20 11.28 21.29 4.05
C LEU A 20 11.26 22.79 4.36
N PHE A 21 12.12 23.22 5.27
CA PHE A 21 12.44 24.63 5.49
C PHE A 21 13.76 24.95 4.79
N THR A 22 13.71 25.87 3.79
CA THR A 22 14.90 26.25 3.03
C THR A 22 14.75 27.61 2.40
N ARG A 23 15.86 28.34 2.27
CA ARG A 23 16.01 29.54 1.41
C ARG A 23 16.83 29.21 0.17
N ASP A 24 17.40 28.04 0.08
CA ASP A 24 18.26 27.60 -1.00
C ASP A 24 17.45 27.04 -2.18
N ALA A 25 17.61 27.65 -3.34
CA ALA A 25 16.87 27.27 -4.54
C ALA A 25 17.25 25.89 -5.07
N GLU A 26 18.52 25.48 -4.90
CA GLU A 26 19.01 24.17 -5.35
C GLU A 26 18.40 23.04 -4.50
N THR A 27 18.41 23.16 -3.18
CA THR A 27 17.77 22.22 -2.26
C THR A 27 16.25 22.14 -2.49
N ARG A 28 15.60 23.30 -2.72
CA ARG A 28 14.17 23.37 -3.07
C ARG A 28 13.87 22.57 -4.35
N ALA A 29 14.68 22.76 -5.38
CA ALA A 29 14.52 22.06 -6.65
C ALA A 29 14.72 20.55 -6.50
N ALA A 30 15.76 20.11 -5.77
CA ALA A 30 16.02 18.72 -5.49
C ALA A 30 14.87 18.05 -4.73
N PHE A 31 14.30 18.72 -3.72
CA PHE A 31 13.14 18.23 -2.96
C PHE A 31 11.87 18.19 -3.80
N SER A 32 11.59 19.22 -4.61
CA SER A 32 10.40 19.26 -5.45
C SER A 32 10.41 18.16 -6.52
N ALA A 33 11.60 17.76 -7.00
CA ALA A 33 11.74 16.67 -7.97
C ALA A 33 11.31 15.30 -7.40
N ILE A 34 11.35 15.13 -6.07
CA ILE A 34 10.93 13.89 -5.39
C ILE A 34 9.43 13.59 -5.62
N ALA A 35 8.60 14.61 -5.85
CA ALA A 35 7.18 14.45 -6.15
C ALA A 35 6.90 13.58 -7.40
N GLN A 36 7.89 13.42 -8.28
CA GLN A 36 7.79 12.55 -9.45
C GLN A 36 8.14 11.08 -9.14
N ASP A 37 8.68 10.77 -7.96
CA ASP A 37 9.03 9.43 -7.56
C ASP A 37 7.78 8.71 -7.03
N TRP A 38 7.40 7.61 -7.68
CA TRP A 38 6.23 6.80 -7.34
C TRP A 38 6.20 6.33 -5.88
N ARG A 39 7.36 6.19 -5.24
CA ARG A 39 7.45 5.80 -3.82
C ARG A 39 6.78 6.81 -2.90
N PHE A 40 6.73 8.07 -3.31
CA PHE A 40 6.15 9.19 -2.56
C PHE A 40 4.69 9.47 -2.91
N ALA A 41 4.01 8.60 -3.66
CA ALA A 41 2.61 8.80 -4.08
C ALA A 41 1.62 9.01 -2.92
N ARG A 42 2.01 8.67 -1.69
CA ARG A 42 1.22 8.86 -0.46
C ARG A 42 1.80 9.92 0.47
N VAL A 43 2.89 10.55 0.08
CA VAL A 43 3.60 11.52 0.91
C VAL A 43 3.26 12.92 0.45
N THR A 44 2.76 13.74 1.38
CA THR A 44 2.59 15.17 1.14
C THR A 44 3.93 15.87 1.34
N LEU A 45 4.39 16.59 0.32
CA LEU A 45 5.66 17.30 0.31
C LEU A 45 5.42 18.81 0.35
N ASP A 46 5.70 19.44 1.48
CA ASP A 46 5.53 20.88 1.70
C ASP A 46 6.89 21.57 1.72
N VAL A 47 6.97 22.78 1.14
CA VAL A 47 8.16 23.63 1.20
C VAL A 47 7.79 24.97 1.82
N ILE A 48 8.48 25.33 2.88
CA ILE A 48 8.35 26.62 3.56
C ILE A 48 9.66 27.38 3.43
N GLU A 49 9.58 28.65 3.01
CA GLU A 49 10.75 29.51 2.96
C GLU A 49 11.15 29.94 4.37
N GLY A 50 12.33 29.49 4.82
CA GLY A 50 12.78 29.76 6.19
C GLY A 50 13.97 28.91 6.61
N ASP A 51 14.26 28.96 7.88
CA ASP A 51 15.32 28.23 8.56
C ASP A 51 14.79 27.53 9.83
N VAL A 52 15.69 27.04 10.69
CA VAL A 52 15.32 26.39 11.96
C VAL A 52 14.47 27.28 12.86
N THR A 53 14.69 28.58 12.87
CA THR A 53 13.91 29.53 13.69
C THR A 53 12.46 29.61 13.19
N THR A 54 12.28 29.69 11.87
CA THR A 54 10.95 29.66 11.24
C THR A 54 10.21 28.36 11.54
N ALA A 55 10.92 27.23 11.55
CA ALA A 55 10.33 25.93 11.88
C ALA A 55 9.85 25.87 13.36
N ILE A 56 10.64 26.38 14.30
CA ILE A 56 10.27 26.47 15.71
C ILE A 56 9.00 27.32 15.89
N GLU A 57 8.96 28.52 15.31
CA GLU A 57 7.80 29.42 15.35
C GLU A 57 6.55 28.75 14.78
N THR A 58 6.70 28.07 13.64
CA THR A 58 5.60 27.35 12.97
C THR A 58 5.04 26.26 13.88
N TYR A 59 5.87 25.38 14.41
CA TYR A 59 5.41 24.22 15.16
C TYR A 59 5.12 24.49 16.64
N THR A 60 5.43 25.67 17.13
CA THR A 60 4.86 26.17 18.40
C THR A 60 3.36 26.45 18.28
N SER A 61 2.88 26.79 17.08
CA SER A 61 1.48 27.17 16.84
C SER A 61 0.68 26.12 16.06
N TYR A 62 1.33 25.27 15.29
CA TYR A 62 0.69 24.27 14.41
C TYR A 62 1.22 22.86 14.68
N ALA A 63 0.45 21.84 14.30
CA ALA A 63 0.88 20.46 14.40
C ALA A 63 2.08 20.17 13.50
N SER A 64 3.11 19.53 14.05
CA SER A 64 4.31 19.14 13.31
C SER A 64 4.03 18.00 12.31
N PRO A 65 4.82 17.88 11.22
CA PRO A 65 4.72 16.80 10.24
C PRO A 65 5.34 15.50 10.78
N ASP A 66 5.28 14.44 9.99
CA ASP A 66 5.98 13.18 10.30
C ASP A 66 7.50 13.31 10.14
N LEU A 67 7.93 14.16 9.20
CA LEU A 67 9.33 14.47 8.98
C LEU A 67 9.52 15.96 8.69
N VAL A 68 10.38 16.61 9.46
CA VAL A 68 10.85 17.97 9.22
C VAL A 68 12.27 17.94 8.65
N ILE A 69 12.50 18.69 7.59
CA ILE A 69 13.83 18.86 6.97
C ILE A 69 14.24 20.32 7.10
N ILE A 70 15.38 20.57 7.72
CA ILE A 70 15.92 21.90 7.91
C ILE A 70 17.19 22.04 7.06
N GLN A 71 17.15 22.96 6.10
CA GLN A 71 18.36 23.35 5.38
C GLN A 71 18.96 24.59 6.05
N THR A 72 20.29 24.56 6.26
CA THR A 72 21.05 25.68 6.82
C THR A 72 22.27 26.00 5.96
N GLU A 73 22.62 27.26 5.86
CA GLU A 73 23.85 27.74 5.18
C GLU A 73 25.03 27.79 6.13
N GLU A 74 24.78 27.88 7.43
CA GLU A 74 25.83 28.05 8.42
C GLU A 74 25.50 27.27 9.70
N ILE A 75 26.50 26.59 10.25
CA ILE A 75 26.42 25.91 11.54
C ILE A 75 27.22 26.74 12.53
N ALA A 76 26.57 27.82 13.02
CA ALA A 76 27.14 28.71 14.01
C ALA A 76 27.03 28.18 15.43
N ASP A 77 27.71 28.84 16.37
CA ASP A 77 27.52 28.60 17.80
C ASP A 77 26.04 28.78 18.19
N GLY A 78 25.49 27.82 18.94
CA GLY A 78 24.07 27.77 19.31
C GLY A 78 23.14 27.11 18.29
N PHE A 79 23.63 26.57 17.18
CA PHE A 79 22.80 25.80 16.24
C PHE A 79 22.21 24.56 16.91
N THR A 80 22.97 23.87 17.73
CA THR A 80 22.52 22.71 18.51
C THR A 80 21.38 23.05 19.47
N ASP A 81 21.44 24.23 20.11
CA ASP A 81 20.39 24.68 21.04
C ASP A 81 19.07 24.97 20.28
N LYS A 82 19.17 25.46 19.05
CA LYS A 82 17.99 25.64 18.18
C LYS A 82 17.40 24.30 17.74
N ILE A 83 18.22 23.29 17.47
CA ILE A 83 17.73 21.93 17.13
C ILE A 83 17.03 21.29 18.34
N GLU A 84 17.55 21.49 19.55
CA GLU A 84 16.89 21.05 20.79
C GLU A 84 15.55 21.77 20.98
N ALA A 85 15.50 23.09 20.78
CA ALA A 85 14.25 23.87 20.82
C ALA A 85 13.23 23.42 19.77
N LEU A 86 13.69 23.06 18.55
CA LEU A 86 12.84 22.49 17.50
C LEU A 86 12.25 21.16 17.96
N GLY A 87 13.07 20.28 18.57
CA GLY A 87 12.61 19.04 19.16
C GLY A 87 11.53 19.23 20.22
N GLY A 88 11.65 20.27 21.05
CA GLY A 88 10.63 20.63 22.05
C GLY A 88 9.33 21.22 21.45
N ALA A 89 9.37 21.81 20.25
CA ALA A 89 8.21 22.34 19.56
C ALA A 89 7.49 21.30 18.69
N CYS A 90 8.14 20.20 18.35
CA CYS A 90 7.59 19.12 17.54
C CYS A 90 7.02 17.98 18.41
N SER A 91 6.14 17.17 17.81
CA SER A 91 5.70 15.90 18.40
C SER A 91 6.85 14.91 18.56
N GLU A 92 6.81 14.06 19.59
CA GLU A 92 7.79 12.97 19.80
C GLU A 92 7.87 12.01 18.58
N SER A 93 6.79 11.91 17.80
CA SER A 93 6.72 11.09 16.58
C SER A 93 7.36 11.76 15.37
N THR A 94 7.68 13.07 15.41
CA THR A 94 8.30 13.79 14.30
C THR A 94 9.77 13.42 14.16
N ALA A 95 10.19 13.02 12.95
CA ALA A 95 11.59 12.83 12.60
C ALA A 95 12.21 14.16 12.11
N ALA A 96 13.53 14.29 12.17
CA ALA A 96 14.24 15.45 11.66
C ALA A 96 15.45 15.04 10.81
N ILE A 97 15.61 15.67 9.63
CA ILE A 97 16.81 15.61 8.80
C ILE A 97 17.37 17.02 8.68
N ILE A 98 18.69 17.15 8.81
CA ILE A 98 19.38 18.43 8.64
C ILE A 98 20.20 18.41 7.34
N ILE A 99 20.13 19.47 6.54
CA ILE A 99 20.96 19.66 5.35
C ILE A 99 21.87 20.86 5.60
N GLY A 100 23.18 20.64 5.58
CA GLY A 100 24.14 21.70 5.89
C GLY A 100 25.38 21.68 4.99
N PRO A 101 26.25 22.72 5.09
CA PRO A 101 27.42 22.87 4.23
C PRO A 101 28.66 22.10 4.73
N VAL A 102 28.68 21.64 5.97
CA VAL A 102 29.90 21.16 6.64
C VAL A 102 29.92 19.64 6.67
N ASN A 103 30.99 19.04 6.12
CA ASN A 103 31.24 17.60 6.23
C ASN A 103 32.12 17.33 7.46
N ASP A 104 31.50 17.19 8.64
CA ASP A 104 32.16 16.93 9.92
C ASP A 104 31.50 15.75 10.66
N VAL A 105 32.28 14.71 10.89
CA VAL A 105 31.84 13.49 11.59
C VAL A 105 31.47 13.79 13.05
N ASN A 106 32.11 14.72 13.73
CA ASN A 106 31.79 15.06 15.11
C ASN A 106 30.44 15.80 15.19
N LEU A 107 30.18 16.71 14.25
CA LEU A 107 28.89 17.35 14.10
C LEU A 107 27.80 16.34 13.84
N TYR A 108 28.00 15.44 12.88
CA TYR A 108 27.08 14.35 12.56
C TYR A 108 26.72 13.52 13.81
N ARG A 109 27.73 13.05 14.53
CA ARG A 109 27.52 12.25 15.75
C ARG A 109 26.77 13.01 16.84
N ARG A 110 27.03 14.30 16.98
CA ARG A 110 26.35 15.16 17.94
C ARG A 110 24.87 15.30 17.58
N LEU A 111 24.54 15.62 16.33
CA LEU A 111 23.17 15.78 15.87
C LEU A 111 22.36 14.47 15.99
N VAL A 112 22.95 13.35 15.58
CA VAL A 112 22.32 12.02 15.74
C VAL A 112 22.14 11.66 17.22
N GLY A 113 23.10 12.00 18.09
CA GLY A 113 22.99 11.83 19.54
C GLY A 113 21.89 12.67 20.18
N MET A 114 21.46 13.77 19.55
CA MET A 114 20.34 14.62 19.96
C MET A 114 18.98 14.12 19.40
N GLY A 115 18.95 13.05 18.60
CA GLY A 115 17.73 12.49 18.03
C GLY A 115 17.43 12.92 16.59
N VAL A 116 18.31 13.68 15.93
CA VAL A 116 18.22 13.95 14.49
C VAL A 116 18.42 12.63 13.74
N SER A 117 17.55 12.34 12.76
CA SER A 117 17.56 11.07 12.04
C SER A 117 18.73 10.95 11.09
N ASP A 118 19.09 12.05 10.41
CA ASP A 118 20.26 12.11 9.53
C ASP A 118 20.75 13.55 9.31
N TYR A 119 22.00 13.69 8.84
CA TYR A 119 22.60 14.94 8.44
C TYR A 119 23.23 14.80 7.06
N LEU A 120 22.74 15.58 6.10
CA LEU A 120 23.14 15.53 4.70
C LEU A 120 23.99 16.75 4.34
N VAL A 121 25.02 16.55 3.50
CA VAL A 121 25.93 17.61 3.11
C VAL A 121 25.56 18.15 1.71
N LYS A 122 25.51 19.48 1.57
CA LYS A 122 25.31 20.15 0.27
C LYS A 122 26.53 20.00 -0.66
N PRO A 123 26.31 19.97 -2.01
CA PRO A 123 25.02 19.96 -2.73
C PRO A 123 24.37 18.57 -2.67
N ILE A 124 23.05 18.53 -2.52
CA ILE A 124 22.32 17.29 -2.43
C ILE A 124 21.54 16.98 -3.71
N LYS A 125 21.65 15.73 -4.19
CA LYS A 125 20.89 15.25 -5.33
C LYS A 125 19.51 14.72 -4.88
N SER A 126 18.51 14.84 -5.76
CA SER A 126 17.14 14.40 -5.47
C SER A 126 17.03 12.92 -5.16
N ASP A 127 17.81 12.06 -5.80
CA ASP A 127 17.83 10.61 -5.57
C ASP A 127 18.37 10.24 -4.17
N ILE A 128 19.42 10.90 -3.72
CA ILE A 128 19.99 10.73 -2.37
C ILE A 128 18.97 11.21 -1.33
N LEU A 129 18.43 12.43 -1.51
CA LEU A 129 17.45 12.99 -0.59
C LEU A 129 16.18 12.12 -0.52
N ALA A 130 15.70 11.62 -1.65
CA ALA A 130 14.55 10.71 -1.70
C ALA A 130 14.81 9.41 -0.92
N ASN A 131 16.00 8.81 -1.05
CA ASN A 131 16.35 7.58 -0.34
C ASN A 131 16.44 7.79 1.18
N ASP A 132 17.02 8.92 1.64
CA ASP A 132 17.15 9.22 3.07
C ASP A 132 15.79 9.56 3.70
N ILE A 133 14.94 10.30 2.99
CA ILE A 133 13.55 10.53 3.42
C ILE A 133 12.80 9.18 3.52
N ALA A 134 12.91 8.32 2.49
CA ALA A 134 12.26 7.03 2.47
C ALA A 134 12.73 6.14 3.64
N ALA A 135 14.03 6.04 3.87
CA ALA A 135 14.59 5.28 4.97
C ALA A 135 14.14 5.81 6.34
N THR A 136 14.11 7.13 6.51
CA THR A 136 13.67 7.78 7.75
C THR A 136 12.19 7.55 8.03
N LEU A 137 11.33 7.70 7.02
CA LEU A 137 9.89 7.46 7.15
C LEU A 137 9.61 5.99 7.48
N LEU A 138 10.24 5.05 6.78
CA LEU A 138 10.07 3.62 7.06
C LEU A 138 10.57 3.22 8.46
N LYS A 139 11.66 3.81 8.92
CA LYS A 139 12.19 3.55 10.26
C LYS A 139 11.32 4.11 11.38
N ARG A 140 10.70 5.29 11.17
CA ARG A 140 9.94 6.02 12.20
C ARG A 140 8.48 5.67 12.24
N ILE A 141 7.81 5.72 11.10
CA ILE A 141 6.38 5.42 11.00
C ILE A 141 6.18 3.92 11.12
N GLY A 142 7.28 3.17 10.88
CA GLY A 142 7.20 1.73 10.79
C GLY A 142 6.22 1.34 9.69
N ALA A 143 5.91 0.10 9.66
CA ALA A 143 4.90 -0.39 8.78
C ALA A 143 3.46 -0.21 9.32
N THR A 144 3.20 0.74 10.22
CA THR A 144 1.89 0.99 10.83
C THR A 144 0.90 1.73 9.93
N GLY A 145 1.32 2.19 8.76
CA GLY A 145 0.41 2.81 7.79
C GLY A 145 -0.60 1.82 7.21
N SER A 146 -1.76 2.35 6.80
CA SER A 146 -2.79 1.57 6.08
C SER A 146 -2.20 0.83 4.89
N ARG A 147 -2.67 -0.39 4.65
CA ARG A 147 -2.29 -1.25 3.52
C ARG A 147 -3.36 -1.23 2.45
N LEU A 148 -2.98 -0.80 1.26
CA LEU A 148 -3.84 -0.78 0.10
C LEU A 148 -3.54 -1.99 -0.79
N ILE A 149 -4.53 -2.86 -0.95
CA ILE A 149 -4.47 -4.05 -1.81
C ILE A 149 -5.47 -3.87 -2.95
N ALA A 150 -4.98 -3.80 -4.17
CA ALA A 150 -5.81 -3.68 -5.36
C ALA A 150 -6.00 -5.05 -6.03
N LEU A 151 -7.21 -5.34 -6.48
CA LEU A 151 -7.49 -6.51 -7.30
C LEU A 151 -7.97 -6.08 -8.68
N MET A 152 -7.41 -6.67 -9.72
CA MET A 152 -7.72 -6.33 -11.10
C MET A 152 -7.64 -7.55 -12.00
N GLY A 153 -8.42 -7.57 -13.06
CA GLY A 153 -8.41 -8.66 -14.05
C GLY A 153 -8.10 -8.17 -15.45
N GLY A 154 -7.43 -8.99 -16.24
CA GLY A 154 -7.14 -8.71 -17.64
C GLY A 154 -8.40 -8.68 -18.53
N LYS A 155 -9.49 -9.29 -18.07
CA LYS A 155 -10.80 -9.27 -18.74
C LYS A 155 -11.92 -9.49 -17.71
N GLY A 156 -13.16 -9.24 -18.10
CA GLY A 156 -14.33 -9.56 -17.28
C GLY A 156 -14.47 -11.06 -17.00
N GLY A 157 -15.07 -11.40 -15.86
CA GLY A 157 -15.38 -12.78 -15.47
C GLY A 157 -14.20 -13.63 -14.99
N VAL A 158 -13.06 -13.02 -14.66
CA VAL A 158 -11.90 -13.76 -14.10
C VAL A 158 -11.94 -13.93 -12.59
N GLY A 159 -13.00 -13.46 -11.91
CA GLY A 159 -13.23 -13.66 -10.48
C GLY A 159 -12.64 -12.60 -9.56
N VAL A 160 -12.45 -11.35 -10.04
CA VAL A 160 -11.87 -10.25 -9.25
C VAL A 160 -12.74 -9.93 -8.04
N SER A 161 -14.04 -9.68 -8.23
CA SER A 161 -14.96 -9.28 -7.16
C SER A 161 -15.12 -10.36 -6.10
N VAL A 162 -15.21 -11.63 -6.51
CA VAL A 162 -15.26 -12.77 -5.58
C VAL A 162 -13.99 -12.88 -4.77
N ALA A 163 -12.83 -12.68 -5.40
CA ALA A 163 -11.55 -12.67 -4.69
C ALA A 163 -11.44 -11.48 -3.72
N ALA A 164 -11.86 -10.27 -4.13
CA ALA A 164 -11.86 -9.09 -3.28
C ALA A 164 -12.76 -9.27 -2.05
N GLN A 165 -13.98 -9.76 -2.25
CA GLN A 165 -14.91 -10.11 -1.18
C GLN A 165 -14.31 -11.17 -0.23
N THR A 166 -13.74 -12.24 -0.79
CA THR A 166 -13.15 -13.35 -0.03
C THR A 166 -12.01 -12.87 0.87
N ILE A 167 -11.07 -12.08 0.30
CA ILE A 167 -9.92 -11.56 1.08
C ILE A 167 -10.40 -10.57 2.14
N SER A 168 -11.41 -9.75 1.84
CA SER A 168 -11.93 -8.77 2.80
C SER A 168 -12.55 -9.45 4.01
N TRP A 169 -13.41 -10.46 3.80
CA TRP A 169 -13.96 -11.25 4.89
C TRP A 169 -12.89 -11.99 5.68
N ALA A 170 -11.95 -12.63 4.99
CA ALA A 170 -10.88 -13.38 5.66
C ALA A 170 -9.93 -12.47 6.45
N THR A 171 -9.64 -11.27 5.95
CA THR A 171 -8.81 -10.27 6.65
C THR A 171 -9.51 -9.78 7.92
N ALA A 172 -10.81 -9.53 7.85
CA ALA A 172 -11.60 -9.10 9.00
C ALA A 172 -11.81 -10.23 10.03
N ASP A 173 -12.24 -11.41 9.58
CA ASP A 173 -12.67 -12.50 10.46
C ASP A 173 -11.49 -13.36 10.95
N ILE A 174 -10.49 -13.66 10.11
CA ILE A 174 -9.36 -14.52 10.47
C ILE A 174 -8.19 -13.72 11.06
N LEU A 175 -7.79 -12.61 10.40
CA LEU A 175 -6.67 -11.80 10.88
C LEU A 175 -7.09 -10.73 11.90
N GLY A 176 -8.40 -10.55 12.09
CA GLY A 176 -8.93 -9.60 13.07
C GLY A 176 -8.65 -8.13 12.74
N GLN A 177 -8.28 -7.81 11.49
CA GLN A 177 -7.94 -6.46 11.06
C GLN A 177 -9.19 -5.67 10.66
N LYS A 178 -9.29 -4.42 11.11
CA LYS A 178 -10.34 -3.51 10.63
C LYS A 178 -10.10 -3.23 9.15
N THR A 179 -10.98 -3.75 8.30
CA THR A 179 -10.82 -3.83 6.85
C THR A 179 -11.89 -3.01 6.15
N PHE A 180 -11.50 -2.31 5.10
CA PHE A 180 -12.39 -1.62 4.20
C PHE A 180 -12.36 -2.24 2.80
N LEU A 181 -13.52 -2.53 2.22
CA LEU A 181 -13.67 -2.97 0.84
C LEU A 181 -14.28 -1.84 0.02
N LEU A 182 -13.50 -1.29 -0.91
CA LEU A 182 -13.95 -0.31 -1.88
C LEU A 182 -14.30 -1.03 -3.20
N ASP A 183 -15.57 -1.00 -3.54
CA ASP A 183 -16.08 -1.49 -4.81
C ASP A 183 -15.98 -0.37 -5.86
N ALA A 184 -14.95 -0.44 -6.67
CA ALA A 184 -14.68 0.55 -7.70
C ALA A 184 -15.32 0.20 -9.06
N ALA A 185 -16.10 -0.87 -9.14
CA ALA A 185 -16.76 -1.28 -10.40
C ALA A 185 -17.97 -0.42 -10.77
N GLY A 186 -18.39 0.48 -9.89
CA GLY A 186 -19.52 1.38 -10.14
C GLY A 186 -20.86 0.64 -10.24
N GLY A 187 -21.82 1.23 -10.96
CA GLY A 187 -23.16 0.67 -11.12
C GLY A 187 -23.23 -0.70 -11.82
N TRP A 188 -22.13 -1.19 -12.38
CA TRP A 188 -22.02 -2.55 -12.97
C TRP A 188 -21.63 -3.60 -11.94
N SER A 189 -21.41 -3.22 -10.70
CA SER A 189 -20.97 -4.16 -9.67
C SER A 189 -22.08 -5.12 -9.24
N THR A 190 -21.66 -6.36 -9.00
CA THR A 190 -22.51 -7.37 -8.35
C THR A 190 -22.03 -7.66 -6.92
N LEU A 191 -21.04 -6.92 -6.42
CA LEU A 191 -20.43 -7.16 -5.12
C LEU A 191 -21.42 -7.00 -3.96
N SER A 192 -22.29 -5.99 -4.03
CA SER A 192 -23.33 -5.77 -3.04
C SER A 192 -24.32 -6.95 -2.96
N VAL A 193 -24.63 -7.58 -4.09
CA VAL A 193 -25.48 -8.78 -4.15
C VAL A 193 -24.81 -9.95 -3.40
N GLY A 194 -23.53 -10.20 -3.70
CA GLY A 194 -22.75 -11.24 -3.02
C GLY A 194 -22.52 -10.99 -1.52
N MET A 195 -22.70 -9.75 -1.07
CA MET A 195 -22.60 -9.33 0.34
C MET A 195 -23.95 -9.07 1.01
N ALA A 196 -25.07 -9.29 0.29
CA ALA A 196 -26.45 -9.19 0.75
C ALA A 196 -26.84 -7.80 1.29
N PHE A 197 -26.47 -6.72 0.60
CA PHE A 197 -26.92 -5.37 0.93
C PHE A 197 -27.21 -4.54 -0.34
N GLU A 198 -28.00 -3.48 -0.17
CA GLU A 198 -28.29 -2.52 -1.24
C GLU A 198 -27.42 -1.26 -1.07
N PRO A 199 -26.67 -0.83 -2.11
CA PRO A 199 -25.89 0.39 -2.05
C PRO A 199 -26.79 1.62 -1.91
N ALA A 200 -26.46 2.51 -0.97
CA ALA A 200 -27.22 3.73 -0.70
C ALA A 200 -26.66 4.97 -1.43
N THR A 201 -25.58 4.83 -2.19
CA THR A 201 -24.84 5.96 -2.77
C THR A 201 -24.16 5.58 -4.08
N THR A 202 -23.59 6.58 -4.76
CA THR A 202 -22.64 6.35 -5.85
C THR A 202 -21.21 6.60 -5.38
N LEU A 203 -20.24 6.02 -6.08
CA LEU A 203 -18.81 6.27 -5.80
C LEU A 203 -18.44 7.74 -6.04
N ALA A 204 -19.10 8.39 -7.01
CA ALA A 204 -18.94 9.80 -7.30
C ALA A 204 -19.41 10.70 -6.14
N ASP A 205 -20.54 10.37 -5.51
CA ASP A 205 -21.05 11.12 -4.36
C ASP A 205 -20.11 10.96 -3.16
N ALA A 206 -19.61 9.76 -2.93
CA ALA A 206 -18.63 9.52 -1.87
C ALA A 206 -17.33 10.29 -2.09
N ALA A 207 -16.83 10.35 -3.34
CA ALA A 207 -15.63 11.11 -3.68
C ALA A 207 -15.84 12.63 -3.50
N LYS A 208 -17.01 13.16 -3.84
CA LYS A 208 -17.38 14.56 -3.57
C LYS A 208 -17.47 14.85 -2.08
N ALA A 209 -18.16 13.99 -1.31
CA ALA A 209 -18.27 14.13 0.13
C ALA A 209 -16.91 14.12 0.84
N ALA A 210 -15.94 13.35 0.33
CA ALA A 210 -14.57 13.34 0.85
C ALA A 210 -13.86 14.68 0.62
N VAL A 211 -14.00 15.28 -0.56
CA VAL A 211 -13.43 16.60 -0.88
C VAL A 211 -14.06 17.70 -0.04
N ASP A 212 -15.36 17.61 0.20
CA ASP A 212 -16.11 18.56 1.00
C ASP A 212 -15.88 18.36 2.53
N HIS A 213 -15.02 17.41 2.92
CA HIS A 213 -14.76 17.01 4.31
C HIS A 213 -16.05 16.69 5.10
N ASN A 214 -17.06 16.14 4.42
CA ASN A 214 -18.33 15.77 5.02
C ASN A 214 -18.30 14.33 5.56
N GLU A 215 -17.64 14.17 6.71
CA GLU A 215 -17.46 12.86 7.36
C GLU A 215 -18.78 12.19 7.74
N ASP A 216 -19.79 12.97 8.15
CA ASP A 216 -21.12 12.46 8.48
C ASP A 216 -21.83 11.87 7.24
N ALA A 217 -21.68 12.49 6.09
CA ALA A 217 -22.21 11.95 4.82
C ALA A 217 -21.48 10.67 4.44
N LEU A 218 -20.13 10.66 4.48
CA LEU A 218 -19.32 9.48 4.19
C LEU A 218 -19.66 8.30 5.11
N THR A 219 -19.81 8.55 6.40
CA THR A 219 -20.17 7.50 7.37
C THR A 219 -21.53 6.86 7.03
N ARG A 220 -22.51 7.65 6.59
CA ARG A 220 -23.82 7.11 6.16
C ARG A 220 -23.79 6.33 4.84
N MET A 221 -22.81 6.59 3.98
CA MET A 221 -22.61 5.90 2.71
C MET A 221 -21.94 4.54 2.87
N ILE A 222 -21.22 4.35 3.98
CA ILE A 222 -20.45 3.14 4.26
C ILE A 222 -21.36 2.09 4.92
N HIS A 223 -21.44 0.91 4.30
CA HIS A 223 -22.12 -0.25 4.86
C HIS A 223 -21.19 -0.99 5.83
N GLN A 224 -21.65 -1.23 7.06
CA GLN A 224 -20.95 -2.06 8.01
C GLN A 224 -21.39 -3.51 7.88
N ALA A 225 -20.60 -4.34 7.21
CA ALA A 225 -20.90 -5.75 6.97
C ALA A 225 -20.60 -6.64 8.20
N SER A 226 -19.66 -6.22 9.07
CA SER A 226 -19.38 -6.83 10.37
C SER A 226 -18.69 -5.82 11.28
N ASP A 227 -18.36 -6.22 12.53
CA ASP A 227 -17.63 -5.35 13.47
C ASP A 227 -16.27 -4.86 12.91
N LYS A 228 -15.70 -5.60 11.96
CA LYS A 228 -14.38 -5.32 11.38
C LYS A 228 -14.37 -5.15 9.87
N LEU A 229 -15.49 -5.36 9.17
CA LEU A 229 -15.57 -5.20 7.73
C LEU A 229 -16.55 -4.10 7.36
N PHE A 230 -16.05 -3.11 6.63
CA PHE A 230 -16.77 -1.97 6.11
C PHE A 230 -16.70 -1.97 4.59
N VAL A 231 -17.76 -1.56 3.92
CA VAL A 231 -17.88 -1.63 2.47
C VAL A 231 -18.48 -0.35 1.93
N LEU A 232 -17.87 0.19 0.89
CA LEU A 232 -18.48 1.21 0.05
C LEU A 232 -18.66 0.59 -1.35
N SER A 233 -19.91 0.37 -1.73
CA SER A 233 -20.27 -0.10 -3.05
C SER A 233 -21.13 0.97 -3.75
N SER A 234 -21.01 1.06 -5.06
CA SER A 234 -21.72 2.04 -5.85
C SER A 234 -23.02 1.45 -6.37
N GLY A 235 -24.12 2.06 -5.98
CA GLY A 235 -25.38 1.96 -6.71
C GLY A 235 -25.44 3.02 -7.83
N GLY A 236 -26.55 3.11 -8.53
CA GLY A 236 -26.83 4.18 -9.45
C GLY A 236 -26.99 3.76 -10.90
N ASP A 237 -27.23 4.75 -11.76
CA ASP A 237 -27.46 4.54 -13.18
C ASP A 237 -26.12 4.38 -13.90
N VAL A 238 -25.88 3.20 -14.45
CA VAL A 238 -24.69 2.85 -15.22
C VAL A 238 -24.51 3.67 -16.51
N MET A 239 -25.55 4.34 -16.94
CA MET A 239 -25.54 5.18 -18.16
C MET A 239 -25.16 6.64 -17.87
N LEU A 240 -25.07 7.01 -16.60
CA LEU A 240 -24.58 8.34 -16.20
C LEU A 240 -23.06 8.33 -16.09
N GLU A 241 -22.42 9.24 -16.83
CA GLU A 241 -20.98 9.45 -16.68
C GLU A 241 -20.69 10.17 -15.36
N ASP A 242 -19.87 9.57 -14.53
CA ASP A 242 -19.34 10.19 -13.31
C ASP A 242 -18.35 11.30 -13.69
N ASN A 243 -18.74 12.54 -13.57
CA ASN A 243 -17.87 13.70 -13.78
C ASN A 243 -17.02 13.97 -12.51
N VAL A 244 -16.17 13.02 -12.16
CA VAL A 244 -15.31 13.07 -10.98
C VAL A 244 -13.84 13.06 -11.41
N SER A 245 -13.08 14.03 -10.95
CA SER A 245 -11.66 14.11 -11.27
C SER A 245 -10.83 13.06 -10.51
N PRO A 246 -9.65 12.67 -11.02
CA PRO A 246 -8.74 11.77 -10.29
C PRO A 246 -8.43 12.26 -8.87
N GLN A 247 -8.33 13.57 -8.66
CA GLN A 247 -8.04 14.18 -7.36
C GLN A 247 -9.14 13.90 -6.32
N HIS A 248 -10.41 13.88 -6.72
CA HIS A 248 -11.52 13.53 -5.82
C HIS A 248 -11.39 12.08 -5.33
N TYR A 249 -11.03 11.16 -6.22
CA TYR A 249 -10.79 9.76 -5.84
C TYR A 249 -9.55 9.59 -4.96
N GLU A 250 -8.55 10.43 -5.16
CA GLU A 250 -7.35 10.44 -4.32
C GLU A 250 -7.69 10.86 -2.90
N VAL A 251 -8.45 11.95 -2.72
CA VAL A 251 -8.91 12.41 -1.40
C VAL A 251 -9.76 11.35 -0.69
N LEU A 252 -10.70 10.70 -1.42
CA LEU A 252 -11.50 9.61 -0.86
C LEU A 252 -10.60 8.45 -0.38
N LEU A 253 -9.63 8.05 -1.20
CA LEU A 253 -8.75 6.94 -0.87
C LEU A 253 -7.87 7.28 0.35
N ASP A 254 -7.33 8.49 0.43
CA ASP A 254 -6.52 8.96 1.55
C ASP A 254 -7.36 9.04 2.85
N TYR A 255 -8.61 9.49 2.77
CA TYR A 255 -9.55 9.46 3.89
C TYR A 255 -9.76 8.03 4.40
N LEU A 256 -10.07 7.09 3.50
CA LEU A 256 -10.28 5.68 3.87
C LEU A 256 -9.02 5.06 4.50
N MET A 257 -7.86 5.35 3.94
CA MET A 257 -6.59 4.87 4.45
C MET A 257 -6.17 5.52 5.77
N GLY A 258 -6.70 6.70 6.09
CA GLY A 258 -6.53 7.32 7.41
C GLY A 258 -7.28 6.60 8.54
N ILE A 259 -8.35 5.86 8.21
CA ILE A 259 -9.26 5.25 9.20
C ILE A 259 -9.09 3.73 9.29
N TYR A 260 -8.81 3.07 8.14
CA TYR A 260 -8.80 1.62 8.04
C TYR A 260 -7.37 1.09 7.82
N PRO A 261 -6.86 0.22 8.71
CA PRO A 261 -5.54 -0.40 8.57
C PRO A 261 -5.35 -1.18 7.27
N VAL A 262 -6.44 -1.76 6.75
CA VAL A 262 -6.42 -2.51 5.48
C VAL A 262 -7.53 -1.98 4.58
N VAL A 263 -7.16 -1.54 3.39
CA VAL A 263 -8.09 -1.13 2.33
C VAL A 263 -7.90 -2.05 1.14
N ILE A 264 -8.97 -2.72 0.74
CA ILE A 264 -9.03 -3.62 -0.41
C ILE A 264 -9.88 -2.96 -1.48
N VAL A 265 -9.42 -2.92 -2.72
CA VAL A 265 -10.13 -2.26 -3.82
C VAL A 265 -10.39 -3.25 -4.94
N ASP A 266 -11.67 -3.41 -5.28
CA ASP A 266 -12.12 -4.14 -6.46
C ASP A 266 -12.08 -3.22 -7.69
N LEU A 267 -11.11 -3.42 -8.57
CA LEU A 267 -10.94 -2.67 -9.82
C LEU A 267 -11.52 -3.40 -11.05
N SER A 268 -12.43 -4.34 -10.89
CA SER A 268 -12.90 -5.22 -11.98
C SER A 268 -13.45 -4.45 -13.19
N GLN A 269 -14.18 -3.37 -12.97
CA GLN A 269 -14.75 -2.51 -14.02
C GLN A 269 -14.60 -1.01 -13.71
N SER A 270 -13.53 -0.67 -13.01
CA SER A 270 -13.28 0.70 -12.54
C SER A 270 -13.05 1.69 -13.67
N VAL A 271 -13.48 2.95 -13.44
CA VAL A 271 -13.12 4.07 -14.31
C VAL A 271 -11.60 4.31 -14.32
N ALA A 272 -11.08 4.77 -15.47
CA ALA A 272 -9.65 4.93 -15.68
C ALA A 272 -8.97 5.87 -14.66
N ALA A 273 -9.68 6.93 -14.24
CA ALA A 273 -9.20 7.91 -13.28
C ALA A 273 -8.90 7.24 -11.91
N LEU A 274 -9.89 6.54 -11.33
CA LEU A 274 -9.74 5.83 -10.06
C LEU A 274 -8.71 4.72 -10.15
N ARG A 275 -8.73 3.95 -11.24
CA ARG A 275 -7.78 2.86 -11.49
C ARG A 275 -6.34 3.34 -11.42
N ARG A 276 -6.01 4.46 -12.06
CA ARG A 276 -4.66 5.05 -12.01
C ARG A 276 -4.26 5.42 -10.60
N VAL A 277 -5.13 6.12 -9.86
CA VAL A 277 -4.87 6.50 -8.47
C VAL A 277 -4.58 5.27 -7.60
N VAL A 278 -5.45 4.25 -7.67
CA VAL A 278 -5.30 3.04 -6.87
C VAL A 278 -4.03 2.27 -7.24
N LEU A 279 -3.77 2.04 -8.53
CA LEU A 279 -2.58 1.28 -8.98
C LEU A 279 -1.28 2.00 -8.63
N THR A 280 -1.26 3.32 -8.59
CA THR A 280 -0.10 4.10 -8.15
C THR A 280 0.14 3.94 -6.64
N LYS A 281 -0.94 4.00 -5.84
CA LYS A 281 -0.86 3.99 -4.35
C LYS A 281 -0.87 2.58 -3.72
N ALA A 282 -1.16 1.51 -4.48
CA ALA A 282 -1.30 0.16 -3.93
C ALA A 282 0.00 -0.42 -3.39
N ASN A 283 -0.03 -1.00 -2.19
CA ASN A 283 1.09 -1.78 -1.64
C ASN A 283 1.21 -3.13 -2.36
N ARG A 284 0.06 -3.72 -2.77
CA ARG A 284 0.00 -4.96 -3.51
C ARG A 284 -1.11 -4.90 -4.56
N ILE A 285 -0.84 -5.44 -5.73
CA ILE A 285 -1.78 -5.52 -6.84
C ILE A 285 -1.90 -6.98 -7.23
N LEU A 286 -3.09 -7.57 -7.02
CA LEU A 286 -3.37 -8.94 -7.42
C LEU A 286 -3.99 -8.93 -8.83
N LEU A 287 -3.22 -9.35 -9.82
CA LEU A 287 -3.66 -9.46 -11.21
C LEU A 287 -4.25 -10.84 -11.46
N MET A 288 -5.59 -10.87 -11.52
CA MET A 288 -6.36 -12.08 -11.79
C MET A 288 -6.34 -12.42 -13.27
N THR A 289 -5.96 -13.64 -13.60
CA THR A 289 -6.02 -14.19 -14.95
C THR A 289 -6.64 -15.59 -14.94
N VAL A 290 -7.11 -16.05 -16.08
CA VAL A 290 -7.55 -17.46 -16.27
C VAL A 290 -6.63 -18.10 -17.32
N PRO A 291 -6.50 -19.44 -17.35
CA PRO A 291 -5.53 -20.14 -18.22
C PRO A 291 -5.97 -20.15 -19.69
N THR A 292 -6.24 -18.97 -20.27
CA THR A 292 -6.60 -18.79 -21.68
C THR A 292 -5.72 -17.73 -22.33
N LEU A 293 -5.36 -17.90 -23.59
CA LEU A 293 -4.49 -16.95 -24.32
C LEU A 293 -5.00 -15.49 -24.27
N PRO A 294 -6.30 -15.20 -24.48
CA PRO A 294 -6.79 -13.81 -24.39
C PRO A 294 -6.57 -13.20 -23.00
N SER A 295 -6.81 -13.97 -21.93
CA SER A 295 -6.63 -13.49 -20.58
C SER A 295 -5.17 -13.23 -20.25
N VAL A 296 -4.28 -14.13 -20.62
CA VAL A 296 -2.82 -13.99 -20.43
C VAL A 296 -2.29 -12.77 -21.19
N ARG A 297 -2.73 -12.58 -22.46
CA ARG A 297 -2.34 -11.40 -23.25
C ARG A 297 -2.78 -10.09 -22.57
N ALA A 298 -4.01 -10.02 -22.10
CA ALA A 298 -4.51 -8.84 -21.40
C ALA A 298 -3.75 -8.59 -20.08
N THR A 299 -3.44 -9.64 -19.33
CA THR A 299 -2.61 -9.54 -18.12
C THR A 299 -1.20 -9.00 -18.41
N ARG A 300 -0.59 -9.41 -19.54
CA ARG A 300 0.71 -8.86 -19.97
C ARG A 300 0.65 -7.37 -20.24
N THR A 301 -0.42 -6.91 -20.91
CA THR A 301 -0.66 -5.46 -21.14
C THR A 301 -0.78 -4.70 -19.83
N LEU A 302 -1.55 -5.24 -18.88
CA LEU A 302 -1.70 -4.61 -17.56
C LEU A 302 -0.40 -4.56 -16.75
N LEU A 303 0.41 -5.60 -16.80
CA LEU A 303 1.75 -5.59 -16.17
C LEU A 303 2.63 -4.48 -16.74
N GLN A 304 2.55 -4.22 -18.03
CA GLN A 304 3.29 -3.12 -18.66
C GLN A 304 2.72 -1.76 -18.23
N GLU A 305 1.39 -1.58 -18.23
CA GLU A 305 0.76 -0.34 -17.76
C GLU A 305 1.10 -0.03 -16.31
N ILE A 306 1.10 -1.03 -15.42
CA ILE A 306 1.50 -0.87 -14.03
C ILE A 306 2.96 -0.45 -13.94
N LYS A 307 3.84 -1.07 -14.73
CA LYS A 307 5.26 -0.73 -14.79
C LYS A 307 5.46 0.72 -15.22
N ASP A 308 4.73 1.17 -16.22
CA ASP A 308 4.81 2.55 -16.73
C ASP A 308 4.29 3.57 -15.71
N LEU A 309 3.14 3.27 -15.05
CA LEU A 309 2.56 4.10 -13.99
C LEU A 309 3.46 4.22 -12.75
N ARG A 310 4.30 3.22 -12.49
CA ARG A 310 5.13 3.14 -11.28
C ARG A 310 6.62 3.36 -11.57
N GLY A 311 6.93 4.16 -12.57
CA GLY A 311 8.30 4.57 -12.88
C GLY A 311 9.26 3.43 -13.23
N GLY A 312 8.76 2.40 -13.90
CA GLY A 312 9.56 1.25 -14.31
C GLY A 312 9.47 0.01 -13.40
N SER A 313 8.82 0.12 -12.24
CA SER A 313 8.64 -1.01 -11.31
C SER A 313 7.27 -1.66 -11.41
N ASN A 314 7.22 -2.97 -11.38
CA ASN A 314 5.97 -3.74 -11.25
C ASN A 314 6.04 -4.78 -10.10
N GLU A 315 6.98 -4.60 -9.16
CA GLU A 315 7.20 -5.54 -8.04
C GLU A 315 5.97 -5.74 -7.16
N ALA A 316 5.16 -4.68 -6.97
CA ALA A 316 3.92 -4.77 -6.22
C ALA A 316 2.83 -5.64 -6.90
N ALA A 317 2.97 -5.96 -8.20
CA ALA A 317 2.01 -6.78 -8.91
C ALA A 317 2.29 -8.27 -8.74
N GLU A 318 1.30 -9.04 -8.35
CA GLU A 318 1.32 -10.50 -8.25
C GLU A 318 0.30 -11.11 -9.20
N VAL A 319 0.71 -12.15 -9.94
CA VAL A 319 -0.17 -12.83 -10.88
C VAL A 319 -0.87 -13.99 -10.18
N VAL A 320 -2.20 -14.00 -10.28
CA VAL A 320 -3.07 -15.05 -9.75
C VAL A 320 -3.76 -15.75 -10.91
N ILE A 321 -3.49 -17.04 -11.12
CA ILE A 321 -4.28 -17.87 -12.04
C ILE A 321 -5.51 -18.33 -11.29
N ASN A 322 -6.68 -17.96 -11.79
CA ASN A 322 -7.97 -18.48 -11.32
C ASN A 322 -8.53 -19.52 -12.32
N MET A 323 -9.51 -20.30 -11.87
CA MET A 323 -10.22 -21.29 -12.68
C MET A 323 -9.29 -22.36 -13.30
N GLN A 324 -8.20 -22.72 -12.63
CA GLN A 324 -7.34 -23.81 -13.08
C GLN A 324 -8.10 -25.12 -13.07
N GLY A 325 -8.12 -25.83 -14.18
CA GLY A 325 -8.85 -27.09 -14.35
C GLY A 325 -10.23 -26.93 -15.00
N TYR A 326 -10.66 -25.71 -15.36
CA TYR A 326 -11.90 -25.44 -16.09
C TYR A 326 -11.98 -26.22 -17.43
N SER A 327 -10.87 -26.29 -18.15
CA SER A 327 -10.79 -27.01 -19.42
C SER A 327 -9.40 -27.63 -19.60
N SER A 328 -9.11 -28.69 -18.89
CA SER A 328 -7.78 -29.30 -18.77
C SER A 328 -7.08 -29.62 -20.10
N LYS A 329 -7.82 -29.81 -21.20
CA LYS A 329 -7.28 -30.07 -22.54
C LYS A 329 -6.89 -28.80 -23.31
N ASN A 330 -7.49 -27.65 -22.97
CA ASN A 330 -7.37 -26.41 -23.75
C ASN A 330 -6.76 -25.27 -22.93
N GLU A 331 -6.31 -25.52 -21.71
CA GLU A 331 -5.68 -24.53 -20.86
C GLU A 331 -4.24 -24.24 -21.29
N VAL A 332 -3.85 -22.98 -21.16
CA VAL A 332 -2.45 -22.60 -21.18
C VAL A 332 -1.81 -23.05 -19.88
N SER A 333 -0.76 -23.82 -19.94
CA SER A 333 -0.07 -24.31 -18.75
C SER A 333 0.53 -23.18 -17.91
N LYS A 334 0.68 -23.38 -16.61
CA LYS A 334 1.31 -22.40 -15.71
C LYS A 334 2.68 -21.96 -16.26
N SER A 335 3.51 -22.90 -16.72
CA SER A 335 4.84 -22.58 -17.25
C SER A 335 4.79 -21.71 -18.51
N GLN A 336 3.82 -21.95 -19.41
CA GLN A 336 3.62 -21.12 -20.60
C GLN A 336 3.10 -19.72 -20.23
N ILE A 337 2.26 -19.61 -19.20
CA ILE A 337 1.79 -18.32 -18.68
C ILE A 337 2.97 -17.55 -18.09
N GLU A 338 3.79 -18.16 -17.24
CA GLU A 338 4.99 -17.55 -16.65
C GLU A 338 5.97 -17.08 -17.71
N GLN A 339 6.20 -17.89 -18.75
CA GLN A 339 7.04 -17.53 -19.88
C GLN A 339 6.45 -16.35 -20.69
N GLY A 340 5.13 -16.37 -20.96
CA GLY A 340 4.46 -15.33 -21.73
C GLY A 340 4.35 -14.00 -21.00
N LEU A 341 4.29 -14.02 -19.67
CA LEU A 341 4.26 -12.83 -18.81
C LEU A 341 5.67 -12.37 -18.37
N GLU A 342 6.70 -13.17 -18.62
CA GLU A 342 8.06 -12.96 -18.09
C GLU A 342 8.06 -12.77 -16.55
N ARG A 343 7.12 -13.47 -15.88
CA ARG A 343 6.87 -13.32 -14.45
C ARG A 343 6.34 -14.59 -13.82
N ARG A 344 6.75 -14.87 -12.58
CA ARG A 344 6.25 -16.01 -11.82
C ARG A 344 4.80 -15.79 -11.42
N VAL A 345 4.04 -16.87 -11.40
CA VAL A 345 2.67 -16.92 -10.86
C VAL A 345 2.74 -17.19 -9.37
N SER A 346 2.21 -16.25 -8.58
CA SER A 346 2.23 -16.32 -7.11
C SER A 346 1.18 -17.28 -6.56
N ILE A 347 -0.02 -17.27 -7.14
CA ILE A 347 -1.17 -18.01 -6.64
C ILE A 347 -1.87 -18.74 -7.79
N VAL A 348 -2.29 -19.97 -7.53
CA VAL A 348 -3.13 -20.75 -8.46
C VAL A 348 -4.37 -21.23 -7.69
N LEU A 349 -5.55 -20.85 -8.19
CA LEU A 349 -6.84 -21.22 -7.64
C LEU A 349 -7.52 -22.24 -8.56
N PRO A 350 -8.05 -23.34 -8.00
CA PRO A 350 -8.77 -24.34 -8.78
C PRO A 350 -10.11 -23.80 -9.28
N TYR A 351 -10.64 -24.40 -10.31
CA TYR A 351 -12.01 -24.20 -10.74
C TYR A 351 -12.95 -25.08 -9.89
N ASP A 352 -13.93 -24.43 -9.26
CA ASP A 352 -14.97 -25.10 -8.49
C ASP A 352 -16.28 -24.33 -8.67
N ALA A 353 -17.10 -24.77 -9.63
CA ALA A 353 -18.31 -24.07 -10.01
C ALA A 353 -19.35 -24.05 -8.88
N ASP A 354 -19.51 -25.16 -8.17
CA ASP A 354 -20.55 -25.30 -7.15
C ASP A 354 -20.23 -24.45 -5.91
N LEU A 355 -18.97 -24.43 -5.50
CA LEU A 355 -18.50 -23.61 -4.39
C LEU A 355 -18.69 -22.11 -4.65
N PHE A 356 -18.28 -21.64 -5.82
CA PHE A 356 -18.38 -20.23 -6.16
C PHE A 356 -19.83 -19.79 -6.43
N ALA A 357 -20.64 -20.62 -7.12
CA ALA A 357 -22.06 -20.33 -7.32
C ALA A 357 -22.83 -20.26 -5.98
N ALA A 358 -22.51 -21.14 -5.04
CA ALA A 358 -23.09 -21.10 -3.69
C ALA A 358 -22.67 -19.82 -2.93
N SER A 359 -21.43 -19.38 -3.08
CA SER A 359 -20.97 -18.12 -2.48
C SER A 359 -21.70 -16.92 -3.02
N GLU A 360 -21.87 -16.80 -4.34
CA GLU A 360 -22.58 -15.69 -4.97
C GLU A 360 -24.08 -15.68 -4.67
N SER A 361 -24.74 -16.85 -4.80
CA SER A 361 -26.19 -16.93 -4.68
C SER A 361 -26.72 -16.85 -3.25
N HIS A 362 -25.92 -17.21 -2.26
CA HIS A 362 -26.34 -17.31 -0.86
C HIS A 362 -25.51 -16.40 0.07
N ALA A 363 -24.71 -15.50 -0.46
CA ALA A 363 -23.79 -14.65 0.29
C ALA A 363 -22.91 -15.44 1.29
N ARG A 364 -22.52 -16.68 0.92
CA ARG A 364 -21.71 -17.54 1.78
C ARG A 364 -20.27 -17.06 1.83
N LYS A 365 -19.73 -16.98 3.03
CA LYS A 365 -18.34 -16.64 3.25
C LYS A 365 -17.45 -17.87 2.99
N LEU A 366 -16.63 -17.84 1.94
CA LEU A 366 -15.79 -18.97 1.54
C LEU A 366 -14.86 -19.49 2.66
N HIS A 367 -14.41 -18.63 3.57
CA HIS A 367 -13.54 -19.05 4.68
C HIS A 367 -14.27 -19.89 5.74
N GLN A 368 -15.60 -19.90 5.75
CA GLN A 368 -16.40 -20.72 6.65
C GLN A 368 -16.69 -22.12 6.08
N ASP A 369 -16.42 -22.32 4.79
CA ASP A 369 -16.54 -23.61 4.13
C ASP A 369 -15.22 -24.40 4.20
N LYS A 370 -15.31 -25.70 4.45
CA LYS A 370 -14.13 -26.57 4.51
C LYS A 370 -13.37 -26.61 3.18
N GLU A 371 -14.08 -26.64 2.06
CA GLU A 371 -13.50 -26.64 0.71
C GLU A 371 -13.01 -25.25 0.34
N GLY A 372 -13.75 -24.21 0.68
CA GLY A 372 -13.39 -22.81 0.48
C GLY A 372 -12.15 -22.38 1.27
N SER A 373 -11.91 -22.98 2.43
CA SER A 373 -10.78 -22.62 3.30
C SER A 373 -9.41 -22.76 2.62
N GLN A 374 -9.24 -23.74 1.73
CA GLN A 374 -7.99 -23.90 0.97
C GLN A 374 -7.77 -22.80 -0.06
N ILE A 375 -8.83 -22.31 -0.69
CA ILE A 375 -8.78 -21.18 -1.63
C ILE A 375 -8.46 -19.92 -0.88
N VAL A 376 -9.15 -19.70 0.23
CA VAL A 376 -8.91 -18.57 1.13
C VAL A 376 -7.46 -18.54 1.60
N GLU A 377 -6.91 -19.64 2.07
CA GLU A 377 -5.54 -19.74 2.56
C GLU A 377 -4.50 -19.35 1.46
N ARG A 378 -4.73 -19.76 0.22
CA ARG A 378 -3.88 -19.37 -0.90
C ARG A 378 -3.91 -17.86 -1.16
N LEU A 379 -5.10 -17.25 -1.14
CA LEU A 379 -5.27 -15.80 -1.32
C LEU A 379 -4.67 -15.01 -0.15
N MET A 380 -4.84 -15.51 1.08
CA MET A 380 -4.36 -14.86 2.29
C MET A 380 -2.83 -14.81 2.40
N LYS A 381 -2.10 -15.63 1.66
CA LYS A 381 -0.62 -15.51 1.57
C LYS A 381 -0.18 -14.13 1.10
N ALA A 382 -0.83 -13.58 0.08
CA ALA A 382 -0.53 -12.23 -0.42
C ALA A 382 -0.88 -11.16 0.63
N VAL A 383 -1.99 -11.30 1.33
CA VAL A 383 -2.39 -10.36 2.40
C VAL A 383 -1.40 -10.40 3.56
N ARG A 384 -1.07 -11.61 4.06
CA ARG A 384 -0.11 -11.77 5.15
C ARG A 384 1.27 -11.22 4.80
N SER A 385 1.76 -11.38 3.56
CA SER A 385 3.04 -10.81 3.15
C SER A 385 3.04 -9.29 3.24
N VAL A 386 1.95 -8.63 2.82
CA VAL A 386 1.80 -7.17 2.90
C VAL A 386 1.71 -6.68 4.35
N LEU A 387 1.07 -7.45 5.23
CA LEU A 387 0.96 -7.12 6.66
C LEU A 387 2.25 -7.44 7.43
N ALA A 388 2.99 -8.48 7.05
CA ALA A 388 4.26 -8.84 7.68
C ALA A 388 5.35 -7.78 7.47
N ASP A 389 5.33 -7.08 6.33
CA ASP A 389 6.23 -5.96 6.05
C ASP A 389 6.07 -4.80 7.06
N THR A 390 5.08 -4.88 7.95
CA THR A 390 4.77 -3.85 8.95
C THR A 390 5.26 -4.15 10.36
N GLY A 391 5.79 -5.34 10.63
CA GLY A 391 6.05 -5.76 12.01
C GLY A 391 4.78 -5.92 12.87
N SER A 392 3.59 -5.91 12.27
CA SER A 392 2.33 -6.20 12.96
C SER A 392 2.38 -7.62 13.50
N GLU A 393 2.02 -7.83 14.77
CA GLU A 393 1.85 -9.17 15.33
C GLU A 393 0.72 -9.88 14.58
N ILE A 394 1.10 -10.69 13.59
CA ILE A 394 0.19 -11.65 12.97
C ILE A 394 0.14 -12.86 13.91
N PRO A 395 -1.04 -13.39 14.26
CA PRO A 395 -1.13 -14.65 14.97
C PRO A 395 -0.32 -15.70 14.21
N LYS A 396 0.72 -16.25 14.84
CA LYS A 396 1.52 -17.33 14.24
C LYS A 396 0.64 -18.55 14.18
N ASP A 397 0.47 -19.13 12.99
CA ASP A 397 -0.13 -20.44 12.84
C ASP A 397 0.66 -21.46 13.67
N GLU A 398 -0.01 -22.15 14.58
CA GLU A 398 0.60 -23.20 15.42
C GLU A 398 1.08 -24.42 14.60
N ASP A 399 0.83 -24.47 13.30
CA ASP A 399 1.15 -25.61 12.43
C ASP A 399 2.58 -25.65 11.86
N GLU A 400 3.40 -24.58 12.00
CA GLU A 400 4.81 -24.65 11.59
C GLU A 400 5.72 -25.47 12.51
N LYS A 401 5.20 -26.02 13.59
CA LYS A 401 5.97 -26.87 14.54
C LYS A 401 6.17 -28.32 14.12
N LYS A 402 5.76 -28.74 12.93
CA LYS A 402 5.90 -30.16 12.46
C LYS A 402 6.71 -30.38 11.18
N SER A 403 7.53 -29.46 10.71
CA SER A 403 8.53 -29.82 9.70
C SER A 403 9.90 -30.02 10.39
N GLY A 404 10.27 -31.29 10.47
CA GLY A 404 11.38 -31.82 11.25
C GLY A 404 12.71 -31.12 11.09
N GLY A 405 13.18 -30.60 12.19
CA GLY A 405 14.57 -30.15 12.31
C GLY A 405 15.53 -31.33 12.20
N ILE A 406 16.56 -31.16 11.40
CA ILE A 406 17.76 -32.02 11.21
C ILE A 406 18.49 -32.32 12.54
N GLY A 407 18.04 -31.75 13.66
CA GLY A 407 18.61 -31.96 15.00
C GLY A 407 18.43 -33.38 15.58
N ASN A 408 17.46 -34.18 15.12
CA ASN A 408 17.18 -35.51 15.67
C ASN A 408 17.94 -36.66 14.98
N LEU A 409 18.69 -36.40 13.93
CA LEU A 409 19.53 -37.43 13.27
C LEU A 409 20.94 -37.54 13.91
N LEU A 410 21.43 -36.50 14.55
CA LEU A 410 22.76 -36.50 15.19
C LEU A 410 22.80 -37.11 16.60
N THR A 411 21.65 -37.21 17.27
CA THR A 411 21.54 -37.87 18.58
C THR A 411 21.41 -39.40 18.53
N LYS A 412 20.96 -39.94 17.39
CA LYS A 412 20.84 -41.40 17.17
C LYS A 412 22.16 -42.09 16.73
N LEU A 413 23.15 -41.32 16.30
CA LEU A 413 24.49 -41.81 15.90
C LEU A 413 25.51 -41.84 17.06
N LYS A 414 25.19 -41.25 18.21
CA LYS A 414 26.07 -41.28 19.41
C LYS A 414 25.67 -42.31 20.46
N ALA A 415 24.65 -43.13 20.21
CA ALA A 415 24.20 -44.21 21.15
C ALA A 415 24.46 -45.61 20.61
N LYS A 416 25.34 -45.77 19.62
CA LYS A 416 25.84 -47.06 19.14
C LYS A 416 27.33 -46.86 18.81
N GLY A 417 28.15 -46.74 19.81
CA GLY A 417 29.59 -46.84 19.80
C GLY A 417 30.05 -47.06 21.22
#